data_71d8ec430bd0e1232719b9144642461c
#
_entry.id   71d8ec430bd0e1232719b9144642461c
#
_cell.length_a   1.000
_cell.length_b   1.000
_cell.length_c   1.000
_cell.angle_alpha   90.00
_cell.angle_beta   90.00
_cell.angle_gamma   90.00
#
_symmetry.space_group_name_H-M   'P 1'
#
loop_
_entity.id
_entity.type
_entity.pdbx_description
1 polymer ?
#
loop_
_entity_poly.entity_id
_entity_poly.type
_entity_poly.pdbx_seq_one_letter_code
_entity_poly.pdbx_strand_id
1 'polypeptide(L)'
;IGAKRSVAVSSWTAAGHLTLEAFGIERGDEVIVPTMTFPATAEIVCYFGAIPVIVDVDKDTLNISLEEIERAITPKTKAIIPVHYGGQPCDLDEIQEIAKIHNLKVLEDAAHSLPATYKGKKIGTISDVTCFSFYATKTLSTGEGGMICTNDQEIAERCAIMRLHGINRDAWKRYSESGSWYYEVVA
;
A
#
# COMPACT_ATOMS: atom_id res chain seq x y z
N ILE A 1 -8.84 12.94 -4.50
CA ILE A 1 -7.50 13.04 -3.91
C ILE A 1 -6.43 13.45 -4.92
N GLY A 2 -6.58 13.14 -6.20
CA GLY A 2 -5.66 13.57 -7.26
C GLY A 2 -4.68 12.50 -7.73
N ALA A 3 -4.77 11.26 -7.25
CA ALA A 3 -3.98 10.16 -7.79
C ALA A 3 -4.31 9.91 -9.27
N LYS A 4 -3.30 9.60 -10.08
CA LYS A 4 -3.48 9.31 -11.52
C LYS A 4 -4.22 7.99 -11.75
N ARG A 5 -4.03 7.03 -10.88
CA ARG A 5 -4.61 5.69 -10.94
C ARG A 5 -5.17 5.29 -9.58
N SER A 6 -6.31 4.59 -9.61
CA SER A 6 -6.92 4.02 -8.41
C SER A 6 -7.51 2.67 -8.73
N VAL A 7 -7.25 1.69 -7.88
CA VAL A 7 -7.72 0.30 -8.03
C VAL A 7 -8.55 -0.07 -6.80
N ALA A 8 -9.85 -0.27 -6.99
CA ALA A 8 -10.75 -0.69 -5.92
C ALA A 8 -10.53 -2.17 -5.58
N VAL A 9 -10.56 -2.49 -4.28
CA VAL A 9 -10.38 -3.83 -3.74
C VAL A 9 -11.32 -4.06 -2.55
N SER A 10 -11.37 -5.30 -2.03
CA SER A 10 -12.32 -5.70 -0.98
C SER A 10 -11.98 -5.19 0.42
N SER A 11 -10.73 -4.80 0.68
CA SER A 11 -10.26 -4.31 1.98
C SER A 11 -8.92 -3.59 1.86
N TRP A 12 -8.49 -2.90 2.92
CA TRP A 12 -7.11 -2.41 3.02
C TRP A 12 -6.10 -3.58 2.96
N THR A 13 -6.39 -4.69 3.64
CA THR A 13 -5.54 -5.89 3.64
C THR A 13 -5.30 -6.39 2.21
N ALA A 14 -6.34 -6.46 1.39
CA ALA A 14 -6.22 -6.82 -0.02
C ALA A 14 -5.41 -5.77 -0.80
N ALA A 15 -5.59 -4.46 -0.51
CA ALA A 15 -4.83 -3.39 -1.13
C ALA A 15 -3.33 -3.51 -0.84
N GLY A 16 -2.97 -3.65 0.43
CA GLY A 16 -1.59 -3.80 0.85
C GLY A 16 -0.93 -5.07 0.31
N HIS A 17 -1.65 -6.21 0.35
CA HIS A 17 -1.16 -7.47 -0.21
C HIS A 17 -0.82 -7.34 -1.71
N LEU A 18 -1.74 -6.83 -2.52
CA LEU A 18 -1.51 -6.62 -3.95
C LEU A 18 -0.39 -5.60 -4.23
N THR A 19 -0.25 -4.60 -3.37
CA THR A 19 0.83 -3.61 -3.49
C THR A 19 2.20 -4.23 -3.22
N LEU A 20 2.33 -5.04 -2.17
CA LEU A 20 3.60 -5.73 -1.88
C LEU A 20 3.96 -6.74 -2.99
N GLU A 21 2.97 -7.41 -3.58
CA GLU A 21 3.18 -8.23 -4.76
C GLU A 21 3.71 -7.41 -5.93
N ALA A 22 3.08 -6.26 -6.22
CA ALA A 22 3.50 -5.36 -7.29
C ALA A 22 4.88 -4.70 -7.03
N PHE A 23 5.30 -4.60 -5.77
CA PHE A 23 6.66 -4.18 -5.40
C PHE A 23 7.70 -5.29 -5.58
N GLY A 24 7.27 -6.53 -5.84
CA GLY A 24 8.15 -7.68 -5.99
C GLY A 24 8.71 -8.19 -4.67
N ILE A 25 7.96 -8.08 -3.57
CA ILE A 25 8.37 -8.62 -2.27
C ILE A 25 8.39 -10.13 -2.32
N GLU A 26 9.50 -10.72 -1.89
CA GLU A 26 9.76 -12.15 -1.95
C GLU A 26 10.17 -12.72 -0.58
N ARG A 27 10.30 -14.06 -0.53
CA ARG A 27 10.74 -14.76 0.66
C ARG A 27 12.12 -14.29 1.13
N GLY A 28 12.20 -13.86 2.38
CA GLY A 28 13.42 -13.41 3.04
C GLY A 28 13.72 -11.92 2.89
N ASP A 29 12.92 -11.18 2.09
CA ASP A 29 12.95 -9.72 2.10
C ASP A 29 12.45 -9.18 3.44
N GLU A 30 12.85 -7.97 3.77
CA GLU A 30 12.44 -7.28 4.98
C GLU A 30 11.59 -6.05 4.63
N VAL A 31 10.49 -5.88 5.37
CA VAL A 31 9.60 -4.72 5.24
C VAL A 31 9.46 -4.07 6.61
N ILE A 32 9.83 -2.79 6.71
CA ILE A 32 9.76 -2.03 7.95
C ILE A 32 8.31 -1.57 8.20
N VAL A 33 7.80 -1.87 9.40
CA VAL A 33 6.44 -1.52 9.83
C VAL A 33 6.44 -0.97 11.25
N PRO A 34 5.56 -0.02 11.65
CA PRO A 34 5.52 0.49 13.01
C PRO A 34 4.86 -0.49 13.99
N THR A 35 5.21 -0.40 15.27
CA THR A 35 4.52 -1.13 16.36
C THR A 35 3.07 -0.68 16.52
N MET A 36 2.78 0.62 16.31
CA MET A 36 1.44 1.19 16.44
C MET A 36 0.68 1.06 15.11
N THR A 37 0.09 -0.11 14.89
CA THR A 37 -0.66 -0.43 13.68
C THR A 37 -1.72 -1.50 13.94
N PHE A 38 -2.61 -1.71 12.97
CA PHE A 38 -3.46 -2.89 12.92
C PHE A 38 -2.63 -4.10 12.44
N PRO A 39 -2.87 -5.32 12.95
CA PRO A 39 -2.07 -6.50 12.61
C PRO A 39 -1.89 -6.74 11.10
N ALA A 40 -2.88 -6.36 10.28
CA ALA A 40 -2.83 -6.56 8.84
C ALA A 40 -1.59 -5.95 8.17
N THR A 41 -1.08 -4.81 8.69
CA THR A 41 0.12 -4.14 8.14
C THR A 41 1.36 -5.02 8.20
N ALA A 42 1.52 -5.80 9.27
CA ALA A 42 2.62 -6.76 9.40
C ALA A 42 2.27 -8.12 8.77
N GLU A 43 1.00 -8.54 8.88
CA GLU A 43 0.53 -9.84 8.41
C GLU A 43 0.70 -10.02 6.90
N ILE A 44 0.38 -8.99 6.09
CA ILE A 44 0.52 -9.05 4.64
C ILE A 44 1.97 -9.29 4.18
N VAL A 45 2.96 -8.88 4.95
CA VAL A 45 4.38 -9.16 4.69
C VAL A 45 4.65 -10.66 4.82
N CYS A 46 4.07 -11.29 5.84
CA CYS A 46 4.24 -12.73 6.09
C CYS A 46 3.66 -13.60 4.96
N TYR A 47 2.67 -13.13 4.21
CA TYR A 47 2.08 -13.89 3.10
C TYR A 47 3.09 -14.22 1.99
N PHE A 48 4.13 -13.42 1.84
CA PHE A 48 5.24 -13.64 0.90
C PHE A 48 6.39 -14.47 1.49
N GLY A 49 6.31 -14.85 2.78
CA GLY A 49 7.45 -15.41 3.50
C GLY A 49 8.54 -14.37 3.75
N ALA A 50 8.23 -13.11 3.59
CA ALA A 50 9.06 -11.97 3.96
C ALA A 50 8.97 -11.69 5.46
N ILE A 51 9.84 -10.85 5.97
CA ILE A 51 10.00 -10.57 7.41
C ILE A 51 9.50 -9.16 7.71
N PRO A 52 8.44 -8.99 8.49
CA PRO A 52 8.06 -7.69 9.01
C PRO A 52 9.08 -7.26 10.09
N VAL A 53 9.81 -6.19 9.83
CA VAL A 53 10.72 -5.58 10.79
C VAL A 53 9.95 -4.51 11.55
N ILE A 54 9.55 -4.87 12.77
CA ILE A 54 8.72 -4.01 13.60
C ILE A 54 9.61 -3.00 14.31
N VAL A 55 9.36 -1.70 14.10
CA VAL A 55 10.11 -0.61 14.71
C VAL A 55 9.22 0.23 15.61
N ASP A 56 9.81 0.97 16.53
CA ASP A 56 9.07 1.81 17.45
C ASP A 56 8.53 3.09 16.77
N VAL A 57 7.65 3.76 17.46
CA VAL A 57 7.01 4.99 17.03
C VAL A 57 7.54 6.18 17.82
N ASP A 58 7.39 7.37 17.26
CA ASP A 58 7.60 8.59 18.01
C ASP A 58 6.53 8.74 19.11
N LYS A 59 6.95 9.05 20.33
CA LYS A 59 6.08 9.06 21.52
C LYS A 59 5.00 10.16 21.50
N ASP A 60 5.24 11.23 20.76
CA ASP A 60 4.35 12.41 20.73
C ASP A 60 3.32 12.29 19.58
N THR A 61 3.73 11.71 18.45
CA THR A 61 2.88 11.56 17.26
C THR A 61 2.25 10.17 17.09
N LEU A 62 2.85 9.14 17.69
CA LEU A 62 2.53 7.72 17.50
C LEU A 62 2.72 7.24 16.05
N ASN A 63 3.33 8.03 15.21
CA ASN A 63 3.76 7.66 13.87
C ASN A 63 5.13 7.00 13.92
N ILE A 64 5.48 6.26 12.87
CA ILE A 64 6.75 5.54 12.77
C ILE A 64 7.94 6.49 13.00
N SER A 65 8.91 6.06 13.84
CA SER A 65 10.10 6.85 14.15
C SER A 65 11.10 6.80 12.98
N LEU A 66 11.55 7.96 12.52
CA LEU A 66 12.56 8.07 11.45
C LEU A 66 13.90 7.45 11.88
N GLU A 67 14.31 7.70 13.13
CA GLU A 67 15.55 7.12 13.68
C GLU A 67 15.50 5.59 13.72
N GLU A 68 14.35 5.03 14.08
CA GLU A 68 14.17 3.58 14.09
C GLU A 68 14.11 2.98 12.70
N ILE A 69 13.54 3.70 11.70
CA ILE A 69 13.61 3.28 10.29
C ILE A 69 15.08 3.16 9.87
N GLU A 70 15.87 4.22 10.03
CA GLU A 70 17.28 4.22 9.61
C GLU A 70 18.10 3.12 10.30
N ARG A 71 17.87 2.89 11.61
CA ARG A 71 18.53 1.84 12.39
C ARG A 71 18.18 0.43 11.93
N ALA A 72 16.96 0.24 11.43
CA ALA A 72 16.43 -1.07 11.03
C ALA A 72 16.78 -1.47 9.59
N ILE A 73 17.27 -0.54 8.76
CA ILE A 73 17.60 -0.82 7.35
C ILE A 73 18.76 -1.81 7.26
N THR A 74 18.56 -2.86 6.47
CA THR A 74 19.57 -3.86 6.10
C THR A 74 19.63 -4.02 4.58
N PRO A 75 20.59 -4.77 4.03
CA PRO A 75 20.60 -5.09 2.58
C PRO A 75 19.38 -5.89 2.10
N LYS A 76 18.58 -6.45 3.01
CA LYS A 76 17.34 -7.19 2.70
C LYS A 76 16.09 -6.32 2.75
N THR A 77 16.19 -5.11 3.28
CA THR A 77 15.06 -4.19 3.36
C THR A 77 14.64 -3.78 1.95
N LYS A 78 13.36 -3.88 1.64
CA LYS A 78 12.77 -3.57 0.33
C LYS A 78 11.71 -2.48 0.39
N ALA A 79 10.99 -2.39 1.51
CA ALA A 79 9.90 -1.42 1.63
C ALA A 79 9.74 -0.92 3.08
N ILE A 80 9.06 0.22 3.19
CA ILE A 80 8.59 0.81 4.43
C ILE A 80 7.08 0.98 4.32
N ILE A 81 6.35 0.63 5.38
CA ILE A 81 4.90 0.86 5.47
C ILE A 81 4.63 1.85 6.62
N PRO A 82 4.72 3.16 6.40
CA PRO A 82 4.30 4.14 7.39
C PRO A 82 2.78 4.10 7.55
N VAL A 83 2.30 4.17 8.79
CA VAL A 83 0.88 4.20 9.14
C VAL A 83 0.52 5.60 9.63
N HIS A 84 -0.40 6.26 8.97
CA HIS A 84 -0.91 7.57 9.38
C HIS A 84 -1.87 7.40 10.57
N TYR A 85 -1.30 7.25 11.76
CA TYR A 85 -2.07 6.91 12.95
C TYR A 85 -3.11 7.97 13.29
N GLY A 86 -4.34 7.51 13.54
CA GLY A 86 -5.47 8.42 13.83
C GLY A 86 -5.78 9.44 12.74
N GLY A 87 -5.23 9.27 11.54
CA GLY A 87 -5.37 10.22 10.42
C GLY A 87 -4.30 11.30 10.37
N GLN A 88 -3.35 11.32 11.31
CA GLN A 88 -2.22 12.23 11.29
C GLN A 88 -1.15 11.71 10.30
N PRO A 89 -0.81 12.48 9.26
CA PRO A 89 0.24 12.08 8.33
C PRO A 89 1.60 11.90 9.01
N CYS A 90 2.34 10.86 8.58
CA CYS A 90 3.75 10.69 8.93
C CYS A 90 4.61 11.79 8.27
N ASP A 91 5.87 11.91 8.69
CA ASP A 91 6.86 12.82 8.10
C ASP A 91 7.32 12.26 6.74
N LEU A 92 6.45 12.43 5.73
CA LEU A 92 6.59 11.78 4.43
C LEU A 92 7.78 12.28 3.62
N ASP A 93 8.18 13.55 3.75
CA ASP A 93 9.33 14.07 3.02
C ASP A 93 10.61 13.35 3.47
N GLU A 94 10.78 13.20 4.78
CA GLU A 94 11.91 12.53 5.41
C GLU A 94 11.90 11.01 5.12
N ILE A 95 10.74 10.36 5.19
CA ILE A 95 10.60 8.94 4.81
C ILE A 95 10.94 8.73 3.34
N GLN A 96 10.51 9.62 2.44
CA GLN A 96 10.84 9.55 1.02
C GLN A 96 12.35 9.75 0.76
N GLU A 97 13.00 10.61 1.53
CA GLU A 97 14.45 10.81 1.42
C GLU A 97 15.21 9.54 1.83
N ILE A 98 14.86 8.96 2.97
CA ILE A 98 15.43 7.67 3.42
C ILE A 98 15.19 6.58 2.37
N ALA A 99 13.97 6.44 1.89
CA ALA A 99 13.60 5.46 0.88
C ALA A 99 14.41 5.62 -0.41
N LYS A 100 14.61 6.86 -0.86
CA LYS A 100 15.42 7.17 -2.04
C LYS A 100 16.89 6.82 -1.87
N ILE A 101 17.49 7.14 -0.71
CA ILE A 101 18.89 6.83 -0.41
C ILE A 101 19.14 5.32 -0.43
N HIS A 102 18.21 4.55 0.10
CA HIS A 102 18.32 3.10 0.24
C HIS A 102 17.61 2.29 -0.85
N ASN A 103 17.05 2.96 -1.87
CA ASN A 103 16.27 2.34 -2.96
C ASN A 103 15.13 1.47 -2.46
N LEU A 104 14.36 1.97 -1.47
CA LEU A 104 13.22 1.31 -0.87
C LEU A 104 11.91 1.81 -1.50
N LYS A 105 10.88 0.98 -1.46
CA LYS A 105 9.51 1.36 -1.80
C LYS A 105 8.74 1.84 -0.58
N VAL A 106 7.80 2.76 -0.78
CA VAL A 106 6.95 3.29 0.31
C VAL A 106 5.48 2.99 0.01
N LEU A 107 4.87 2.19 0.89
CA LEU A 107 3.43 1.94 0.93
C LEU A 107 2.80 2.70 2.10
N GLU A 108 2.11 3.81 1.85
CA GLU A 108 1.37 4.52 2.89
C GLU A 108 0.14 3.71 3.33
N ASP A 109 0.08 3.36 4.61
CA ASP A 109 -1.15 2.88 5.25
C ASP A 109 -2.00 4.11 5.64
N ALA A 110 -2.96 4.42 4.80
CA ALA A 110 -3.88 5.54 4.95
C ALA A 110 -5.28 5.11 5.41
N ALA A 111 -5.37 3.97 6.13
CA ALA A 111 -6.66 3.44 6.60
C ALA A 111 -7.44 4.41 7.49
N HIS A 112 -6.78 5.40 8.10
CA HIS A 112 -7.39 6.46 8.92
C HIS A 112 -7.35 7.86 8.28
N SER A 113 -6.76 8.02 7.07
CA SER A 113 -6.31 9.33 6.57
C SER A 113 -7.14 9.87 5.41
N LEU A 114 -8.43 9.55 5.36
CA LEU A 114 -9.33 10.11 4.35
C LEU A 114 -10.41 10.98 5.04
N PRO A 115 -10.43 12.31 4.75
CA PRO A 115 -9.46 13.10 3.99
C PRO A 115 -8.36 13.63 4.92
N ALA A 116 -7.11 13.51 4.50
CA ALA A 116 -5.97 14.16 5.18
C ALA A 116 -5.04 14.82 4.17
N THR A 117 -4.25 15.78 4.65
CA THR A 117 -3.26 16.48 3.84
C THR A 117 -1.93 16.58 4.58
N TYR A 118 -0.83 16.43 3.85
CA TYR A 118 0.52 16.63 4.31
C TYR A 118 1.14 17.80 3.52
N LYS A 119 1.53 18.89 4.21
CA LYS A 119 2.12 20.09 3.60
C LYS A 119 1.30 20.59 2.38
N GLY A 120 -0.04 20.59 2.50
CA GLY A 120 -0.95 21.06 1.44
C GLY A 120 -1.26 20.05 0.32
N LYS A 121 -0.60 18.91 0.29
CA LYS A 121 -0.89 17.81 -0.66
C LYS A 121 -1.81 16.79 0.00
N LYS A 122 -2.78 16.27 -0.75
CA LYS A 122 -3.66 15.22 -0.23
C LYS A 122 -2.91 13.90 -0.10
N ILE A 123 -3.10 13.21 1.03
CA ILE A 123 -2.67 11.82 1.18
C ILE A 123 -3.29 10.99 0.04
N GLY A 124 -2.49 10.14 -0.58
CA GLY A 124 -2.87 9.35 -1.76
C GLY A 124 -2.11 9.73 -3.04
N THR A 125 -1.18 10.71 -2.98
CA THR A 125 -0.46 11.20 -4.16
C THR A 125 1.04 11.41 -3.93
N ILE A 126 1.56 11.07 -2.75
CA ILE A 126 2.89 11.46 -2.29
C ILE A 126 3.92 10.34 -2.48
N SER A 127 3.63 9.15 -1.97
CA SER A 127 4.54 8.00 -2.04
C SER A 127 4.31 7.13 -3.29
N ASP A 128 5.02 6.01 -3.40
CA ASP A 128 4.83 5.06 -4.52
C ASP A 128 3.40 4.57 -4.58
N VAL A 129 2.85 4.16 -3.43
CA VAL A 129 1.47 3.70 -3.30
C VAL A 129 0.89 4.16 -1.96
N THR A 130 -0.40 4.51 -1.97
CA THR A 130 -1.20 4.76 -0.77
C THR A 130 -2.41 3.85 -0.77
N CYS A 131 -2.64 3.13 0.33
CA CYS A 131 -3.79 2.25 0.50
C CYS A 131 -4.79 2.80 1.52
N PHE A 132 -6.06 2.89 1.11
CA PHE A 132 -7.18 3.31 1.95
C PHE A 132 -8.05 2.13 2.37
N SER A 133 -8.70 2.26 3.52
CA SER A 133 -9.73 1.35 4.02
C SER A 133 -11.09 2.02 3.99
N PHE A 134 -12.10 1.26 3.57
CA PHE A 134 -13.51 1.66 3.63
C PHE A 134 -14.33 0.71 4.53
N TYR A 135 -13.64 0.10 5.51
CA TYR A 135 -14.28 -0.70 6.54
C TYR A 135 -15.32 0.13 7.32
N ALA A 136 -16.28 -0.54 7.94
CA ALA A 136 -17.45 0.08 8.60
C ALA A 136 -17.11 1.21 9.60
N THR A 137 -15.94 1.16 10.25
CA THR A 137 -15.52 2.16 11.25
C THR A 137 -14.74 3.34 10.67
N LYS A 138 -14.44 3.34 9.35
CA LYS A 138 -13.62 4.38 8.71
C LYS A 138 -14.44 5.62 8.38
N THR A 139 -13.77 6.74 8.19
CA THR A 139 -14.38 8.06 7.88
C THR A 139 -15.27 7.99 6.63
N LEU A 140 -14.86 7.24 5.62
CA LEU A 140 -15.68 6.86 4.48
C LEU A 140 -15.81 5.34 4.50
N SER A 141 -17.05 4.85 4.56
CA SER A 141 -17.34 3.43 4.68
C SER A 141 -18.21 2.92 3.53
N THR A 142 -17.91 1.70 3.09
CA THR A 142 -18.73 0.90 2.16
C THR A 142 -19.15 -0.44 2.78
N GLY A 143 -19.07 -0.55 4.13
CA GLY A 143 -19.20 -1.79 4.88
C GLY A 143 -17.88 -2.55 4.89
N GLU A 144 -17.45 -3.03 3.74
CA GLU A 144 -16.11 -3.51 3.41
C GLU A 144 -15.62 -2.84 2.14
N GLY A 145 -14.33 -2.60 2.03
CA GLY A 145 -13.72 -2.00 0.85
C GLY A 145 -12.33 -1.46 1.10
N GLY A 146 -11.61 -1.25 0.01
CA GLY A 146 -10.30 -0.61 0.02
C GLY A 146 -9.96 0.00 -1.34
N MET A 147 -8.92 0.79 -1.36
CA MET A 147 -8.44 1.46 -2.58
C MET A 147 -6.93 1.53 -2.57
N ILE A 148 -6.32 1.13 -3.68
CA ILE A 148 -4.93 1.39 -4.01
C ILE A 148 -4.87 2.66 -4.84
N CYS A 149 -4.06 3.63 -4.44
CA CYS A 149 -3.83 4.87 -5.17
C CYS A 149 -2.34 4.99 -5.49
N THR A 150 -2.01 5.26 -6.76
CA THR A 150 -0.64 5.42 -7.22
C THR A 150 -0.55 6.34 -8.43
N ASN A 151 0.63 6.91 -8.65
CA ASN A 151 0.96 7.64 -9.88
C ASN A 151 1.73 6.77 -10.88
N ASP A 152 2.13 5.56 -10.47
CA ASP A 152 2.83 4.59 -11.29
C ASP A 152 1.82 3.71 -12.04
N GLN A 153 1.95 3.69 -13.37
CA GLN A 153 1.03 2.94 -14.23
C GLN A 153 1.27 1.43 -14.16
N GLU A 154 2.51 0.98 -14.04
CA GLU A 154 2.87 -0.44 -14.03
C GLU A 154 2.33 -1.10 -12.75
N ILE A 155 2.52 -0.44 -11.59
CA ILE A 155 1.96 -0.88 -10.31
C ILE A 155 0.44 -0.95 -10.38
N ALA A 156 -0.21 0.08 -10.94
CA ALA A 156 -1.67 0.10 -11.04
C ALA A 156 -2.21 -1.01 -11.95
N GLU A 157 -1.58 -1.25 -13.09
CA GLU A 157 -1.95 -2.32 -14.03
C GLU A 157 -1.74 -3.70 -13.40
N ARG A 158 -0.60 -3.93 -12.72
CA ARG A 158 -0.34 -5.18 -12.01
C ARG A 158 -1.40 -5.44 -10.94
N CYS A 159 -1.69 -4.48 -10.09
CA CYS A 159 -2.74 -4.60 -9.08
C CYS A 159 -4.13 -4.83 -9.69
N ALA A 160 -4.44 -4.19 -10.82
CA ALA A 160 -5.72 -4.35 -11.50
C ALA A 160 -5.90 -5.77 -12.08
N ILE A 161 -4.83 -6.38 -12.59
CA ILE A 161 -4.82 -7.77 -13.07
C ILE A 161 -4.95 -8.74 -11.90
N MET A 162 -4.12 -8.57 -10.88
CA MET A 162 -4.06 -9.48 -9.74
C MET A 162 -5.35 -9.50 -8.92
N ARG A 163 -6.03 -8.36 -8.74
CA ARG A 163 -7.33 -8.30 -8.03
C ARG A 163 -8.42 -9.14 -8.72
N LEU A 164 -8.23 -9.50 -10.00
CA LEU A 164 -9.19 -10.26 -10.82
C LEU A 164 -8.55 -11.58 -11.28
N HIS A 165 -8.00 -12.35 -10.37
CA HIS A 165 -7.45 -13.70 -10.63
C HIS A 165 -6.33 -13.75 -11.67
N GLY A 166 -5.58 -12.67 -11.88
CA GLY A 166 -4.53 -12.61 -12.89
C GLY A 166 -5.04 -12.53 -14.34
N ILE A 167 -6.30 -12.15 -14.54
CA ILE A 167 -6.93 -12.09 -15.87
C ILE A 167 -6.61 -10.76 -16.55
N ASN A 168 -6.04 -10.81 -17.75
CA ASN A 168 -5.59 -9.65 -18.52
C ASN A 168 -6.70 -8.87 -19.25
N ARG A 169 -7.95 -9.33 -19.23
CA ARG A 169 -9.07 -8.73 -19.97
C ARG A 169 -10.23 -8.31 -19.10
N ASP A 170 -10.84 -7.20 -19.49
CA ASP A 170 -12.09 -6.72 -18.92
C ASP A 170 -13.21 -7.75 -19.13
N ALA A 171 -13.77 -8.25 -18.04
CA ALA A 171 -14.85 -9.23 -18.05
C ALA A 171 -16.09 -8.76 -18.83
N TRP A 172 -16.31 -7.43 -18.93
CA TRP A 172 -17.42 -6.85 -19.67
C TRP A 172 -17.34 -7.09 -21.18
N LYS A 173 -16.14 -7.20 -21.74
CA LYS A 173 -15.98 -7.50 -23.18
C LYS A 173 -16.45 -8.89 -23.57
N ARG A 174 -16.66 -9.81 -22.60
CA ARG A 174 -17.21 -11.16 -22.87
C ARG A 174 -18.66 -11.12 -23.30
N TYR A 175 -19.41 -10.09 -22.86
CA TYR A 175 -20.84 -9.97 -23.08
C TYR A 175 -21.19 -9.02 -24.25
N SER A 176 -20.20 -8.52 -24.99
CA SER A 176 -20.42 -7.75 -26.22
C SER A 176 -20.66 -8.68 -27.41
N GLU A 177 -21.38 -8.22 -28.44
CA GLU A 177 -21.68 -9.01 -29.68
C GLU A 177 -20.41 -9.52 -30.39
N SER A 178 -19.27 -8.82 -30.23
CA SER A 178 -17.94 -9.22 -30.71
C SER A 178 -17.06 -9.85 -29.63
N GLY A 179 -17.63 -10.17 -28.48
CA GLY A 179 -16.88 -10.63 -27.29
C GLY A 179 -16.33 -12.05 -27.47
N SER A 180 -15.09 -12.25 -27.02
CA SER A 180 -14.46 -13.55 -26.92
C SER A 180 -14.53 -14.06 -25.49
N TRP A 181 -14.93 -15.30 -25.30
CA TRP A 181 -14.87 -16.01 -24.01
C TRP A 181 -13.44 -16.36 -23.59
N TYR A 182 -12.49 -16.23 -24.52
CA TYR A 182 -11.10 -16.50 -24.24
C TYR A 182 -10.49 -15.36 -23.41
N TYR A 183 -9.84 -15.72 -22.31
CA TYR A 183 -9.00 -14.87 -21.49
C TYR A 183 -7.73 -15.60 -21.15
N GLU A 184 -6.68 -14.86 -20.90
CA GLU A 184 -5.38 -15.35 -20.50
C GLU A 184 -5.12 -14.99 -19.04
N VAL A 185 -4.65 -15.96 -18.28
CA VAL A 185 -4.13 -15.71 -16.93
C VAL A 185 -2.65 -15.40 -17.09
N VAL A 186 -2.24 -14.17 -16.75
CA VAL A 186 -0.88 -13.64 -16.99
C VAL A 186 -0.08 -13.44 -15.72
N ALA A 187 -0.57 -13.94 -14.58
CA ALA A 187 0.09 -13.81 -13.28
C ALA A 187 0.07 -15.14 -12.52
#